data_29a257dae94ba92d586b091eba1e7181
#
_entry.id   29a257dae94ba92d586b091eba1e7181
#
_cell.length_a   1.000
_cell.length_b   1.000
_cell.length_c   1.000
_cell.angle_alpha   90.00
_cell.angle_beta   90.00
_cell.angle_gamma   90.00
#
_symmetry.space_group_name_H-M   'P 1'
#
loop_
_entity.id
_entity.type
_entity.pdbx_description
1 polymer ?
#
loop_
_entity_poly.entity_id
_entity_poly.type
_entity_poly.pdbx_seq_one_letter_code
_entity_poly.pdbx_strand_id
1 'polypeptide(L)'
;LPREYAPKEVIPMLNDMKKEIYAVRGNCEAEVDQMVLQFPVMADYCILNLDGRTFYATHGHVYNENNLPPLQEGDILIHGHTHVLRAEKKESYTLLNPGSVSIPKEGNPPTYAIFENGIFMIKDFDGNIVKSIHL
;
A
#
# COMPACT_ATOMS: atom_id res chain seq x y z
N LEU A 1 -16.74 9.20 -4.91
CA LEU A 1 -15.52 9.76 -5.48
C LEU A 1 -14.80 10.64 -4.46
N PRO A 2 -13.47 10.70 -4.48
CA PRO A 2 -12.72 11.61 -3.63
C PRO A 2 -13.05 13.07 -3.93
N ARG A 3 -12.83 13.92 -2.93
CA ARG A 3 -13.11 15.35 -3.01
C ARG A 3 -12.37 16.07 -4.14
N GLU A 4 -11.11 15.68 -4.37
CA GLU A 4 -10.21 16.28 -5.36
C GLU A 4 -9.93 15.31 -6.52
N TYR A 5 -10.99 14.71 -7.06
CA TYR A 5 -10.88 13.76 -8.16
C TYR A 5 -10.38 14.46 -9.43
N ALA A 6 -9.12 14.20 -9.79
CA ALA A 6 -8.45 14.84 -10.93
C ALA A 6 -7.48 13.88 -11.64
N PRO A 7 -7.97 12.81 -12.29
CA PRO A 7 -7.08 11.81 -12.91
C PRO A 7 -6.17 12.40 -13.99
N LYS A 8 -6.62 13.42 -14.72
CA LYS A 8 -5.80 14.06 -15.76
C LYS A 8 -4.57 14.78 -15.22
N GLU A 9 -4.57 15.14 -13.93
CA GLU A 9 -3.41 15.74 -13.27
C GLU A 9 -2.52 14.67 -12.65
N VAL A 10 -3.10 13.59 -12.14
CA VAL A 10 -2.38 12.51 -11.47
C VAL A 10 -1.58 11.66 -12.45
N ILE A 11 -2.13 11.38 -13.63
CA ILE A 11 -1.48 10.52 -14.63
C ILE A 11 -0.09 11.01 -15.01
N PRO A 12 0.10 12.28 -15.44
CA PRO A 12 1.45 12.74 -15.77
C PRO A 12 2.39 12.78 -14.57
N MET A 13 1.87 13.11 -13.39
CA MET A 13 2.66 13.11 -12.16
C MET A 13 3.21 11.71 -11.84
N LEU A 14 2.40 10.67 -11.94
CA LEU A 14 2.83 9.30 -11.72
C LEU A 14 3.77 8.81 -12.81
N ASN A 15 3.50 9.15 -14.07
CA ASN A 15 4.36 8.75 -15.19
C ASN A 15 5.76 9.38 -15.11
N ASP A 16 5.89 10.57 -14.54
CA ASP A 16 7.19 11.19 -14.30
C ASP A 16 8.02 10.40 -13.29
N MET A 17 7.40 9.65 -12.40
CA MET A 17 8.05 8.81 -11.40
C MET A 17 8.08 7.32 -11.78
N LYS A 18 7.78 6.96 -13.01
CA LYS A 18 7.57 5.57 -13.43
C LYS A 18 8.68 4.59 -13.08
N LYS A 19 9.93 5.05 -12.98
CA LYS A 19 11.08 4.21 -12.65
C LYS A 19 11.19 3.94 -11.15
N GLU A 20 10.42 4.62 -10.34
CA GLU A 20 10.46 4.54 -8.88
C GLU A 20 9.19 3.91 -8.28
N ILE A 21 8.24 3.48 -9.13
CA ILE A 21 6.95 2.97 -8.70
C ILE A 21 6.84 1.47 -8.92
N TYR A 22 6.46 0.76 -7.86
CA TYR A 22 5.94 -0.61 -7.93
C TYR A 22 4.48 -0.56 -7.52
N ALA A 23 3.59 -1.00 -8.40
CA ALA A 23 2.16 -0.93 -8.18
C ALA A 23 1.51 -2.31 -8.22
N VAL A 24 0.42 -2.45 -7.48
CA VAL A 24 -0.43 -3.65 -7.54
C VAL A 24 -1.84 -3.25 -7.94
N ARG A 25 -2.54 -4.20 -8.56
CA ARG A 25 -3.89 -3.99 -9.05
C ARG A 25 -4.88 -3.93 -7.89
N GLY A 26 -5.67 -2.85 -7.85
CA GLY A 26 -6.85 -2.78 -6.99
C GLY A 26 -8.09 -3.38 -7.66
N ASN A 27 -9.18 -3.44 -6.92
CA ASN A 27 -10.44 -4.00 -7.44
C ASN A 27 -11.15 -3.07 -8.43
N CYS A 28 -10.69 -1.84 -8.57
CA CYS A 28 -11.24 -0.86 -9.50
C CYS A 28 -10.35 -0.59 -10.72
N GLU A 29 -9.14 -1.14 -10.78
CA GLU A 29 -8.26 -0.96 -11.94
C GLU A 29 -8.77 -1.73 -13.15
N ALA A 30 -8.74 -1.04 -14.30
CA ALA A 30 -9.16 -1.56 -15.58
C ALA A 30 -8.04 -1.43 -16.61
N GLU A 31 -8.23 -2.01 -17.79
CA GLU A 31 -7.24 -1.93 -18.87
C GLU A 31 -6.90 -0.49 -19.26
N VAL A 32 -7.87 0.43 -19.16
CA VAL A 32 -7.65 1.84 -19.47
C VAL A 32 -6.58 2.46 -18.56
N ASP A 33 -6.49 2.04 -17.32
CA ASP A 33 -5.46 2.54 -16.41
C ASP A 33 -4.07 2.13 -16.88
N GLN A 34 -3.92 0.88 -17.34
CA GLN A 34 -2.65 0.43 -17.90
C GLN A 34 -2.31 1.13 -19.21
N MET A 35 -3.30 1.55 -19.98
CA MET A 35 -3.07 2.27 -21.22
C MET A 35 -2.50 3.67 -21.01
N VAL A 36 -2.85 4.33 -19.91
CA VAL A 36 -2.43 5.70 -19.63
C VAL A 36 -1.24 5.78 -18.66
N LEU A 37 -1.01 4.75 -17.85
CA LEU A 37 0.14 4.68 -16.94
C LEU A 37 1.32 3.95 -17.58
N GLN A 38 2.51 4.51 -17.46
CA GLN A 38 3.73 4.02 -18.11
C GLN A 38 4.55 3.07 -17.22
N PHE A 39 3.89 2.42 -16.27
CA PHE A 39 4.46 1.40 -15.40
C PHE A 39 3.41 0.33 -15.14
N PRO A 40 3.81 -0.92 -14.77
CA PRO A 40 2.84 -2.00 -14.55
C PRO A 40 1.90 -1.70 -13.38
N VAL A 41 0.59 -1.86 -13.58
CA VAL A 41 -0.44 -1.65 -12.55
C VAL A 41 -1.39 -2.84 -12.41
N MET A 42 -1.20 -3.92 -13.16
CA MET A 42 -2.14 -5.04 -13.22
C MET A 42 -1.65 -6.28 -12.47
N ALA A 43 -0.55 -6.20 -11.74
CA ALA A 43 -0.06 -7.31 -10.94
C ALA A 43 -0.92 -7.49 -9.69
N ASP A 44 -1.31 -8.72 -9.40
CA ASP A 44 -2.14 -9.02 -8.23
C ASP A 44 -1.36 -8.87 -6.92
N TYR A 45 -0.06 -9.07 -6.97
CA TYR A 45 0.84 -8.84 -5.84
C TYR A 45 2.24 -8.56 -6.33
N CYS A 46 3.08 -8.01 -5.47
CA CYS A 46 4.52 -7.94 -5.70
C CYS A 46 5.27 -8.32 -4.43
N ILE A 47 6.48 -8.82 -4.62
CA ILE A 47 7.36 -9.21 -3.52
C ILE A 47 8.54 -8.25 -3.52
N LEU A 48 8.75 -7.61 -2.37
CA LEU A 48 9.83 -6.64 -2.19
C LEU A 48 10.75 -7.12 -1.08
N ASN A 49 12.06 -7.06 -1.33
CA ASN A 49 13.06 -7.30 -0.31
C ASN A 49 13.63 -5.94 0.11
N LEU A 50 13.28 -5.50 1.30
CA LEU A 50 13.66 -4.21 1.83
C LEU A 50 14.33 -4.43 3.19
N ASP A 51 15.57 -3.99 3.30
CA ASP A 51 16.30 -4.01 4.56
C ASP A 51 16.37 -5.42 5.18
N GLY A 52 16.56 -6.44 4.34
CA GLY A 52 16.63 -7.84 4.74
C GLY A 52 15.30 -8.49 5.08
N ARG A 53 14.19 -7.82 4.81
CA ARG A 53 12.84 -8.32 5.08
C ARG A 53 12.06 -8.53 3.79
N THR A 54 11.23 -9.55 3.75
CA THR A 54 10.39 -9.87 2.60
C THR A 54 8.98 -9.33 2.83
N PHE A 55 8.55 -8.44 1.94
CA PHE A 55 7.21 -7.86 1.92
C PHE A 55 6.42 -8.46 0.76
N TYR A 56 5.22 -8.96 1.06
CA TYR A 56 4.20 -9.22 0.06
C TYR A 56 3.26 -8.03 0.03
N ALA A 57 3.28 -7.29 -1.06
CA ALA A 57 2.40 -6.14 -1.25
C ALA A 57 1.25 -6.53 -2.19
N THR A 58 0.02 -6.24 -1.78
CA THR A 58 -1.18 -6.53 -2.55
C THR A 58 -2.24 -5.48 -2.23
N HIS A 59 -3.30 -5.41 -3.04
CA HIS A 59 -4.38 -4.48 -2.75
C HIS A 59 -5.17 -4.86 -1.50
N GLY A 60 -5.52 -6.13 -1.33
CA GLY A 60 -6.24 -6.63 -0.18
C GLY A 60 -7.63 -7.21 -0.48
N HIS A 61 -8.12 -7.10 -1.73
CA HIS A 61 -9.41 -7.68 -2.12
C HIS A 61 -9.32 -9.18 -2.41
N VAL A 62 -8.13 -9.67 -2.74
CA VAL A 62 -7.88 -11.11 -2.96
C VAL A 62 -7.07 -11.67 -1.80
N TYR A 63 -5.84 -11.20 -1.62
CA TYR A 63 -4.98 -11.62 -0.53
C TYR A 63 -5.10 -10.66 0.64
N ASN A 64 -5.36 -11.20 1.82
CA ASN A 64 -5.53 -10.47 3.07
C ASN A 64 -5.32 -11.44 4.25
N GLU A 65 -5.62 -11.01 5.47
CA GLU A 65 -5.45 -11.88 6.66
C GLU A 65 -6.34 -13.13 6.66
N ASN A 66 -7.41 -13.13 5.87
CA ASN A 66 -8.33 -14.26 5.75
C ASN A 66 -8.01 -15.15 4.54
N ASN A 67 -7.10 -14.74 3.69
CA ASN A 67 -6.64 -15.47 2.52
C ASN A 67 -5.17 -15.09 2.27
N LEU A 68 -4.27 -15.67 3.05
CA LEU A 68 -2.86 -15.32 3.02
C LEU A 68 -2.17 -15.77 1.73
N PRO A 69 -1.29 -14.95 1.14
CA PRO A 69 -0.35 -15.44 0.14
C PRO A 69 0.64 -16.42 0.78
N PRO A 70 1.52 -17.08 0.01
CA PRO A 70 2.44 -18.09 0.56
C PRO A 70 3.58 -17.45 1.35
N LEU A 71 3.25 -16.85 2.49
CA LEU A 71 4.21 -16.22 3.39
C LEU A 71 5.10 -17.26 4.07
N GLN A 72 6.36 -16.90 4.26
CA GLN A 72 7.27 -17.63 5.14
C GLN A 72 7.28 -16.99 6.53
N GLU A 73 7.79 -17.70 7.51
CA GLU A 73 7.94 -17.20 8.88
C GLU A 73 8.68 -15.87 8.89
N GLY A 74 8.09 -14.86 9.52
CA GLY A 74 8.66 -13.54 9.63
C GLY A 74 8.40 -12.60 8.44
N ASP A 75 7.74 -13.08 7.38
CA ASP A 75 7.38 -12.22 6.25
C ASP A 75 6.34 -11.17 6.65
N ILE A 76 6.21 -10.17 5.80
CA ILE A 76 5.34 -9.03 6.03
C ILE A 76 4.30 -8.98 4.92
N LEU A 77 3.02 -8.91 5.30
CA LEU A 77 1.92 -8.66 4.38
C LEU A 77 1.49 -7.21 4.51
N ILE A 78 1.61 -6.46 3.41
CA ILE A 78 1.11 -5.09 3.35
C ILE A 78 0.01 -4.99 2.31
N HIS A 79 -1.14 -4.44 2.69
CA HIS A 79 -2.27 -4.25 1.79
C HIS A 79 -3.08 -3.02 2.17
N GLY A 80 -3.93 -2.58 1.25
CA GLY A 80 -4.89 -1.50 1.45
C GLY A 80 -6.32 -2.03 1.48
N HIS A 81 -7.16 -1.56 0.56
CA HIS A 81 -8.54 -1.98 0.30
C HIS A 81 -9.55 -1.58 1.39
N THR A 82 -9.28 -1.85 2.65
CA THR A 82 -10.20 -1.52 3.75
C THR A 82 -10.22 -0.03 4.08
N HIS A 83 -9.20 0.72 3.65
CA HIS A 83 -8.99 2.14 3.96
C HIS A 83 -8.77 2.39 5.47
N VAL A 84 -8.40 1.36 6.21
CA VAL A 84 -8.16 1.42 7.66
C VAL A 84 -6.70 1.08 7.93
N LEU A 85 -5.95 2.00 8.52
CA LEU A 85 -4.55 1.78 8.83
C LEU A 85 -4.37 0.68 9.89
N ARG A 86 -3.34 -0.14 9.72
CA ARG A 86 -2.99 -1.22 10.64
C ARG A 86 -1.49 -1.44 10.70
N ALA A 87 -0.99 -1.82 11.86
CA ALA A 87 0.39 -2.25 12.05
C ALA A 87 0.40 -3.26 13.20
N GLU A 88 0.35 -4.56 12.88
CA GLU A 88 0.15 -5.62 13.85
C GLU A 88 1.09 -6.79 13.60
N LYS A 89 1.80 -7.22 14.64
CA LYS A 89 2.54 -8.47 14.61
C LYS A 89 1.60 -9.62 14.91
N LYS A 90 1.48 -10.53 13.94
CA LYS A 90 0.75 -11.79 14.11
C LYS A 90 1.71 -12.88 14.59
N GLU A 91 1.22 -14.11 14.74
CA GLU A 91 2.03 -15.22 15.24
C GLU A 91 3.24 -15.52 14.34
N SER A 92 3.05 -15.56 13.03
CA SER A 92 4.09 -15.94 12.06
C SER A 92 4.42 -14.87 11.01
N TYR A 93 3.70 -13.75 11.00
CA TYR A 93 3.92 -12.66 10.04
C TYR A 93 3.51 -11.32 10.64
N THR A 94 3.81 -10.24 9.95
CA THR A 94 3.37 -8.90 10.33
C THR A 94 2.37 -8.40 9.30
N LEU A 95 1.27 -7.82 9.77
CA LEU A 95 0.21 -7.26 8.93
C LEU A 95 0.28 -5.74 8.96
N LEU A 96 0.40 -5.12 7.77
CA LEU A 96 0.48 -3.68 7.62
C LEU A 96 -0.59 -3.18 6.64
N ASN A 97 -1.15 -2.03 6.94
CA ASN A 97 -2.03 -1.29 6.04
C ASN A 97 -1.72 0.20 6.19
N PRO A 98 -1.30 0.90 5.14
CA PRO A 98 -0.93 2.32 5.24
C PRO A 98 -2.14 3.26 5.38
N GLY A 99 -3.36 2.75 5.34
CA GLY A 99 -4.56 3.56 5.34
C GLY A 99 -4.94 4.02 3.95
N SER A 100 -5.58 5.16 3.85
CA SER A 100 -6.01 5.73 2.57
C SER A 100 -5.61 7.20 2.46
N VAL A 101 -5.10 7.56 1.29
CA VAL A 101 -4.76 8.95 0.95
C VAL A 101 -6.05 9.76 0.71
N SER A 102 -7.04 9.16 0.07
CA SER A 102 -8.19 9.89 -0.45
C SER A 102 -9.51 9.59 0.26
N ILE A 103 -9.70 8.38 0.77
CA ILE A 103 -10.98 7.95 1.37
C ILE A 103 -10.71 7.18 2.67
N PRO A 104 -10.12 7.82 3.68
CA PRO A 104 -9.88 7.16 4.96
C PRO A 104 -11.18 6.79 5.65
N LYS A 105 -11.16 5.74 6.45
CA LYS A 105 -12.32 5.23 7.19
C LYS A 105 -12.03 5.13 8.68
N GLU A 106 -13.06 4.89 9.46
CA GLU A 106 -13.02 4.75 10.93
C GLU A 106 -12.43 5.97 11.64
N GLY A 107 -12.73 7.17 11.14
CA GLY A 107 -12.29 8.41 11.77
C GLY A 107 -10.80 8.74 11.58
N ASN A 108 -10.09 7.96 10.76
CA ASN A 108 -8.68 8.21 10.50
C ASN A 108 -8.49 9.38 9.52
N PRO A 109 -7.40 10.13 9.64
CA PRO A 109 -7.04 11.11 8.63
C PRO A 109 -6.52 10.42 7.35
N PRO A 110 -6.39 11.15 6.22
CA PRO A 110 -5.61 10.68 5.09
C PRO A 110 -4.18 10.35 5.51
N THR A 111 -3.69 9.17 5.10
CA THR A 111 -2.37 8.68 5.51
C THR A 111 -1.60 8.07 4.36
N TYR A 112 -0.30 7.94 4.57
CA TYR A 112 0.64 7.18 3.77
C TYR A 112 1.66 6.56 4.72
N ALA A 113 2.54 5.71 4.21
CA ALA A 113 3.54 5.07 5.06
C ALA A 113 4.95 5.23 4.50
N ILE A 114 5.91 5.24 5.41
CA ILE A 114 7.35 5.21 5.10
C ILE A 114 7.97 4.04 5.87
N PHE A 115 8.79 3.25 5.18
CA PHE A 115 9.64 2.25 5.82
C PHE A 115 11.10 2.69 5.73
N GLU A 116 11.72 2.89 6.87
CA GLU A 116 13.08 3.40 6.97
C GLU A 116 13.75 2.88 8.23
N ASN A 117 14.98 2.40 8.13
CA ASN A 117 15.76 1.92 9.27
C ASN A 117 15.04 0.88 10.13
N GLY A 118 14.31 -0.04 9.50
CA GLY A 118 13.57 -1.08 10.19
C GLY A 118 12.26 -0.63 10.83
N ILE A 119 11.86 0.63 10.64
CA ILE A 119 10.63 1.18 11.23
C ILE A 119 9.64 1.48 10.12
N PHE A 120 8.42 0.93 10.26
CA PHE A 120 7.29 1.27 9.42
C PHE A 120 6.46 2.32 10.12
N MET A 121 6.32 3.48 9.49
CA MET A 121 5.64 4.65 10.03
C MET A 121 4.45 5.01 9.16
N ILE A 122 3.27 5.04 9.75
CA ILE A 122 2.06 5.56 9.11
C ILE A 122 1.92 7.02 9.51
N LYS A 123 1.92 7.91 8.53
CA LYS A 123 1.95 9.36 8.75
C LYS A 123 0.75 10.04 8.12
N ASP A 124 0.27 11.11 8.74
CA ASP A 124 -0.68 12.01 8.11
C ASP A 124 0.06 13.05 7.24
N PHE A 125 -0.69 13.90 6.56
CA PHE A 125 -0.11 14.91 5.67
C PHE A 125 0.32 16.20 6.40
N ASP A 126 0.14 16.25 7.73
CA ASP A 126 0.64 17.33 8.58
C ASP A 126 2.00 16.98 9.21
N GLY A 127 2.56 15.83 8.87
CA GLY A 127 3.87 15.37 9.36
C GLY A 127 3.81 14.59 10.66
N ASN A 128 2.62 14.27 11.18
CA ASN A 128 2.47 13.49 12.39
C ASN A 128 2.58 12.00 12.13
N ILE A 129 3.22 11.28 13.03
CA ILE A 129 3.21 9.81 13.03
C ILE A 129 1.93 9.35 13.73
N VAL A 130 1.04 8.72 12.96
CA VAL A 130 -0.24 8.19 13.49
C VAL A 130 -0.01 6.85 14.17
N LYS A 131 0.82 6.01 13.58
CA LYS A 131 1.17 4.69 14.11
C LYS A 131 2.52 4.25 13.57
N SER A 132 3.30 3.53 14.36
CA SER A 132 4.58 2.99 13.90
C SER A 132 4.83 1.61 14.51
N ILE A 133 5.69 0.83 13.86
CA ILE A 133 6.08 -0.50 14.31
C ILE A 133 7.51 -0.79 13.85
N HIS A 134 8.28 -1.43 14.71
CA HIS A 134 9.61 -1.96 14.37
C HIS A 134 9.45 -3.33 13.73
N LEU A 135 10.02 -3.51 12.59
CA LEU A 135 9.99 -4.77 11.86
C LEU A 135 11.24 -5.63 12.09
#